data_b7d510a570459280acde7275e5c250ed
#
_entry.id   b7d510a570459280acde7275e5c250ed
#
_cell.length_a   1.000
_cell.length_b   1.000
_cell.length_c   1.000
_cell.angle_alpha   90.00
_cell.angle_beta   90.00
_cell.angle_gamma   90.00
#
_symmetry.space_group_name_H-M   'P 1'
#
loop_
_entity.id
_entity.type
_entity.pdbx_description
1 polymer ?
#
loop_
_entity_poly.entity_id
_entity_poly.type
_entity_poly.pdbx_seq_one_letter_code
_entity_poly.pdbx_strand_id
1 'polypeptide(L)'
;NLSFDPSKGHFLPNIANHVLGNGMLYVKMEEWYDHHNFHHPRLMSLGTTTFYQVMNEVVEHPSGRLYVNVDSISDLLIFNPLGILLFSFKDVKYFFSKTVPMQDWSLQPMVNLQAQTLENTGQNYIIHFPFLGGDKLQPFVYWGIHGMAGLTYKMKSEKYISVGLGRVVNRIRSEIRETDFLENTIFFT
;
A
#
# COMPACT_ATOMS: atom_id res chain seq x y z
N ASN A 1 15.43 8.84 5.40
CA ASN A 1 15.42 9.20 6.81
C ASN A 1 15.03 8.01 7.67
N LEU A 2 16.04 7.27 8.15
CA LEU A 2 15.89 6.21 9.14
C LEU A 2 15.46 6.82 10.49
N SER A 3 14.27 7.32 10.60
CA SER A 3 13.72 7.81 11.87
C SER A 3 12.57 6.91 12.29
N PHE A 4 12.67 6.32 13.47
CA PHE A 4 11.56 5.64 14.13
C PHE A 4 10.57 6.62 14.80
N ASP A 5 10.77 7.91 14.59
CA ASP A 5 9.86 8.95 15.06
C ASP A 5 8.72 9.15 14.06
N PRO A 6 7.46 8.80 14.41
CA PRO A 6 6.32 8.92 13.51
C PRO A 6 6.05 10.34 13.00
N SER A 7 6.60 11.34 13.68
CA SER A 7 6.46 12.75 13.32
C SER A 7 7.49 13.20 12.27
N LYS A 8 8.50 12.37 12.01
CA LYS A 8 9.61 12.70 11.10
C LYS A 8 9.55 11.91 9.83
N GLY A 9 9.26 12.59 8.73
CA GLY A 9 9.44 12.08 7.39
C GLY A 9 8.46 10.97 6.98
N HIS A 10 8.95 10.04 6.19
CA HIS A 10 8.16 9.00 5.50
C HIS A 10 7.90 7.73 6.33
N PHE A 11 7.85 7.84 7.67
CA PHE A 11 7.69 6.67 8.54
C PHE A 11 6.45 5.83 8.19
N LEU A 12 5.27 6.45 8.09
CA LEU A 12 4.03 5.73 7.79
C LEU A 12 4.01 5.17 6.36
N PRO A 13 4.34 5.93 5.31
CA PRO A 13 4.48 5.37 3.96
C PRO A 13 5.46 4.21 3.89
N ASN A 14 6.64 4.32 4.51
CA ASN A 14 7.64 3.28 4.47
C ASN A 14 7.18 2.00 5.18
N ILE A 15 6.56 2.10 6.34
CA ILE A 15 6.01 0.92 7.04
C ILE A 15 4.78 0.37 6.30
N ALA A 16 3.83 1.21 5.94
CA ALA A 16 2.59 0.76 5.34
C ALA A 16 2.80 0.18 3.93
N ASN A 17 3.60 0.83 3.10
CA ASN A 17 3.79 0.41 1.71
C ASN A 17 4.93 -0.60 1.56
N HIS A 18 6.10 -0.33 2.15
CA HIS A 18 7.27 -1.17 1.94
C HIS A 18 7.31 -2.41 2.85
N VAL A 19 6.79 -2.33 4.08
CA VAL A 19 6.72 -3.51 4.94
C VAL A 19 5.44 -4.29 4.72
N LEU A 20 4.28 -3.68 4.92
CA LEU A 20 3.01 -4.40 4.82
C LEU A 20 2.61 -4.64 3.36
N GLY A 21 2.65 -3.61 2.54
CA GLY A 21 2.25 -3.69 1.14
C GLY A 21 3.15 -4.60 0.32
N ASN A 22 4.47 -4.43 0.42
CA ASN A 22 5.41 -5.29 -0.29
C ASN A 22 5.40 -6.73 0.24
N GLY A 23 5.22 -6.92 1.55
CA GLY A 23 5.04 -8.25 2.13
C GLY A 23 3.81 -8.96 1.59
N MET A 24 2.69 -8.24 1.45
CA MET A 24 1.47 -8.76 0.82
C MET A 24 1.70 -9.08 -0.66
N LEU A 25 2.38 -8.19 -1.40
CA LEU A 25 2.72 -8.44 -2.81
C LEU A 25 3.56 -9.72 -2.96
N TYR A 26 4.55 -9.91 -2.10
CA TYR A 26 5.36 -11.13 -2.07
C TYR A 26 4.50 -12.39 -1.91
N VAL A 27 3.55 -12.40 -0.97
CA VAL A 27 2.65 -13.55 -0.76
C VAL A 27 1.76 -13.79 -1.98
N LYS A 28 1.17 -12.75 -2.54
CA LYS A 28 0.33 -12.86 -3.75
C LYS A 28 1.08 -13.45 -4.93
N MET A 29 2.32 -13.00 -5.13
CA MET A 29 3.18 -13.55 -6.18
C MET A 29 3.59 -15.00 -5.89
N GLU A 30 3.88 -15.34 -4.61
CA GLU A 30 4.14 -16.73 -4.21
C GLU A 30 2.94 -17.64 -4.56
N GLU A 31 1.73 -17.23 -4.15
CA GLU A 31 0.49 -17.96 -4.41
C GLU A 31 0.20 -18.07 -5.93
N TRP A 32 0.46 -17.01 -6.68
CA TRP A 32 0.29 -17.02 -8.12
C TRP A 32 1.23 -18.02 -8.80
N TYR A 33 2.51 -18.01 -8.46
CA TYR A 33 3.49 -18.95 -9.00
C TYR A 33 3.19 -20.38 -8.60
N ASP A 34 2.76 -20.61 -7.36
CA ASP A 34 2.36 -21.94 -6.87
C ASP A 34 1.14 -22.47 -7.64
N HIS A 35 0.10 -21.64 -7.80
CA HIS A 35 -1.09 -21.97 -8.57
C HIS A 35 -0.80 -22.34 -10.03
N HIS A 36 0.21 -21.72 -10.62
CA HIS A 36 0.64 -22.01 -12.01
C HIS A 36 1.73 -23.09 -12.09
N ASN A 37 1.98 -23.81 -11.02
CA ASN A 37 2.93 -24.93 -10.93
C ASN A 37 4.39 -24.58 -11.30
N PHE A 38 4.84 -23.40 -10.96
CA PHE A 38 6.27 -23.06 -11.07
C PHE A 38 7.10 -23.82 -10.01
N HIS A 39 8.29 -24.28 -10.38
CA HIS A 39 9.13 -25.12 -9.53
C HIS A 39 9.62 -24.47 -8.25
N HIS A 40 9.75 -23.23 -8.11
CA HIS A 40 10.24 -22.55 -6.91
C HIS A 40 9.44 -21.27 -6.65
N PRO A 41 8.15 -21.37 -6.28
CA PRO A 41 7.27 -20.23 -6.21
C PRO A 41 7.79 -19.12 -5.28
N ARG A 42 8.41 -19.49 -4.14
CA ARG A 42 9.00 -18.52 -3.22
C ARG A 42 10.17 -17.76 -3.81
N LEU A 43 11.06 -18.47 -4.51
CA LEU A 43 12.23 -17.84 -5.14
C LEU A 43 11.81 -16.95 -6.30
N MET A 44 10.84 -17.41 -7.09
CA MET A 44 10.27 -16.62 -8.18
C MET A 44 9.59 -15.36 -7.65
N SER A 45 8.80 -15.49 -6.58
CA SER A 45 8.18 -14.35 -5.93
C SER A 45 9.21 -13.36 -5.38
N LEU A 46 10.23 -13.84 -4.69
CA LEU A 46 11.33 -13.01 -4.18
C LEU A 46 11.98 -12.21 -5.31
N GLY A 47 12.35 -12.89 -6.40
CA GLY A 47 12.97 -12.25 -7.56
C GLY A 47 12.07 -11.20 -8.20
N THR A 48 10.81 -11.54 -8.46
CA THR A 48 9.84 -10.64 -9.10
C THR A 48 9.54 -9.42 -8.23
N THR A 49 9.29 -9.64 -6.94
CA THR A 49 8.99 -8.56 -6.00
C THR A 49 10.18 -7.61 -5.83
N THR A 50 11.38 -8.17 -5.69
CA THR A 50 12.61 -7.36 -5.60
C THR A 50 12.84 -6.56 -6.89
N PHE A 51 12.68 -7.21 -8.05
CA PHE A 51 12.82 -6.52 -9.34
C PHE A 51 11.80 -5.38 -9.49
N TYR A 52 10.54 -5.63 -9.13
CA TYR A 52 9.50 -4.62 -9.14
C TYR A 52 9.87 -3.41 -8.28
N GLN A 53 10.36 -3.63 -7.06
CA GLN A 53 10.75 -2.54 -6.17
C GLN A 53 11.94 -1.74 -6.71
N VAL A 54 12.95 -2.42 -7.26
CA VAL A 54 14.07 -1.73 -7.92
C VAL A 54 13.58 -0.85 -9.09
N MET A 55 12.66 -1.36 -9.91
CA MET A 55 12.11 -0.59 -11.02
C MET A 55 11.28 0.60 -10.52
N ASN A 56 10.54 0.43 -9.43
CA ASN A 56 9.78 1.52 -8.83
C ASN A 56 10.70 2.67 -8.40
N GLU A 57 11.79 2.37 -7.70
CA GLU A 57 12.78 3.36 -7.29
C GLU A 57 13.43 4.09 -8.49
N VAL A 58 13.71 3.36 -9.56
CA VAL A 58 14.25 3.96 -10.79
C VAL A 58 13.26 4.92 -11.43
N VAL A 59 11.98 4.61 -11.41
CA VAL A 59 10.92 5.45 -11.99
C VAL A 59 10.65 6.68 -11.13
N GLU A 60 10.68 6.54 -9.82
CA GLU A 60 10.46 7.65 -8.88
C GLU A 60 11.59 8.71 -8.92
N HIS A 61 12.78 8.30 -9.37
CA HIS A 61 13.97 9.17 -9.42
C HIS A 61 14.53 9.37 -10.84
N PRO A 62 13.74 9.86 -11.80
CA PRO A 62 14.15 9.90 -13.22
C PRO A 62 15.23 10.92 -13.54
N SER A 63 15.57 11.83 -12.67
CA SER A 63 16.55 12.86 -12.95
C SER A 63 17.83 12.60 -12.20
N GLY A 64 18.90 12.31 -12.92
CA GLY A 64 20.27 12.03 -12.47
C GLY A 64 20.93 13.07 -11.56
N ARG A 65 20.22 13.69 -10.68
CA ARG A 65 20.76 14.41 -9.55
C ARG A 65 21.24 13.40 -8.53
N LEU A 66 22.54 13.33 -8.38
CA LEU A 66 23.29 12.57 -7.37
C LEU A 66 22.99 13.01 -5.92
N TYR A 67 21.75 13.28 -5.59
CA TYR A 67 21.36 13.23 -4.20
C TYR A 67 21.17 11.75 -3.88
N VAL A 68 22.13 11.19 -3.16
CA VAL A 68 21.97 9.87 -2.53
C VAL A 68 20.71 9.92 -1.69
N ASN A 69 19.64 9.47 -2.28
CA ASN A 69 18.36 9.45 -1.58
C ASN A 69 18.43 8.30 -0.57
N VAL A 70 18.67 8.64 0.68
CA VAL A 70 18.75 7.68 1.79
C VAL A 70 17.45 6.87 1.88
N ASP A 71 16.36 7.41 1.37
CA ASP A 71 15.03 6.79 1.32
C ASP A 71 15.04 5.52 0.46
N SER A 72 15.43 5.61 -0.80
CA SER A 72 15.53 4.45 -1.70
C SER A 72 16.45 3.35 -1.17
N ILE A 73 17.55 3.72 -0.53
CA ILE A 73 18.47 2.75 0.08
C ILE A 73 17.80 2.05 1.27
N SER A 74 17.10 2.79 2.12
CA SER A 74 16.38 2.21 3.26
C SER A 74 15.22 1.33 2.80
N ASP A 75 14.49 1.72 1.76
CA ASP A 75 13.39 0.96 1.23
C ASP A 75 13.86 -0.36 0.62
N LEU A 76 14.90 -0.32 -0.22
CA LEU A 76 15.43 -1.53 -0.85
C LEU A 76 16.17 -2.47 0.09
N LEU A 77 16.92 -1.94 1.07
CA LEU A 77 17.79 -2.76 1.94
C LEU A 77 17.18 -3.08 3.30
N ILE A 78 16.18 -2.33 3.76
CA ILE A 78 15.61 -2.52 5.09
C ILE A 78 14.11 -2.83 5.00
N PHE A 79 13.30 -1.90 4.52
CA PHE A 79 11.84 -2.03 4.63
C PHE A 79 11.26 -3.11 3.73
N ASN A 80 11.66 -3.21 2.47
CA ASN A 80 11.21 -4.27 1.57
C ASN A 80 11.66 -5.66 2.02
N PRO A 81 12.93 -5.91 2.36
CA PRO A 81 13.35 -7.19 2.91
C PRO A 81 12.65 -7.54 4.23
N LEU A 82 12.41 -6.56 5.09
CA LEU A 82 11.67 -6.76 6.34
C LEU A 82 10.23 -7.21 6.08
N GLY A 83 9.56 -6.60 5.09
CA GLY A 83 8.22 -7.00 4.67
C GLY A 83 8.18 -8.44 4.17
N ILE A 84 9.09 -8.81 3.29
CA ILE A 84 9.21 -10.19 2.77
C ILE A 84 9.48 -11.17 3.92
N LEU A 85 10.40 -10.85 4.82
CA LEU A 85 10.71 -11.69 5.97
C LEU A 85 9.48 -11.85 6.88
N LEU A 86 8.80 -10.76 7.22
CA LEU A 86 7.62 -10.77 8.08
C LEU A 86 6.52 -11.65 7.49
N PHE A 87 6.21 -11.47 6.22
CA PHE A 87 5.16 -12.23 5.54
C PHE A 87 5.59 -13.66 5.12
N SER A 88 6.83 -14.05 5.36
CA SER A 88 7.25 -15.44 5.24
C SER A 88 6.75 -16.32 6.39
N PHE A 89 6.35 -15.72 7.52
CA PHE A 89 5.79 -16.46 8.65
C PHE A 89 4.31 -16.77 8.44
N LYS A 90 3.93 -18.02 8.72
CA LYS A 90 2.54 -18.50 8.56
C LYS A 90 1.55 -17.74 9.41
N ASP A 91 1.93 -17.39 10.64
CA ASP A 91 1.05 -16.68 11.57
C ASP A 91 0.75 -15.26 11.10
N VAL A 92 1.72 -14.60 10.47
CA VAL A 92 1.53 -13.27 9.87
C VAL A 92 0.60 -13.37 8.66
N LYS A 93 0.81 -14.35 7.78
CA LYS A 93 -0.09 -14.61 6.65
C LYS A 93 -1.53 -14.87 7.15
N TYR A 94 -1.68 -15.70 8.17
CA TYR A 94 -2.98 -15.99 8.77
C TYR A 94 -3.63 -14.74 9.36
N PHE A 95 -2.86 -13.94 10.10
CA PHE A 95 -3.35 -12.70 10.69
C PHE A 95 -3.92 -11.75 9.64
N PHE A 96 -3.17 -11.46 8.56
CA PHE A 96 -3.60 -10.54 7.51
C PHE A 96 -4.59 -11.15 6.50
N SER A 97 -4.81 -12.46 6.52
CA SER A 97 -5.81 -13.09 5.66
C SER A 97 -7.12 -13.40 6.37
N LYS A 98 -7.09 -13.58 7.70
CA LYS A 98 -8.27 -14.07 8.48
C LYS A 98 -8.64 -13.16 9.65
N THR A 99 -7.66 -12.72 10.45
CA THR A 99 -7.96 -11.94 11.66
C THR A 99 -8.22 -10.48 11.33
N VAL A 100 -7.34 -9.90 10.52
CA VAL A 100 -7.45 -8.53 10.02
C VAL A 100 -7.28 -8.56 8.50
N PRO A 101 -8.34 -8.93 7.75
CA PRO A 101 -8.23 -9.14 6.31
C PRO A 101 -7.73 -7.88 5.60
N MET A 102 -6.54 -8.00 5.03
CA MET A 102 -5.92 -6.97 4.22
C MET A 102 -6.10 -7.32 2.74
N GLN A 103 -6.63 -6.39 1.99
CA GLN A 103 -6.86 -6.54 0.56
C GLN A 103 -6.09 -5.47 -0.20
N ASP A 104 -5.60 -5.85 -1.36
CA ASP A 104 -5.09 -4.92 -2.34
C ASP A 104 -6.27 -4.31 -3.07
N TRP A 105 -6.36 -3.01 -3.01
CA TRP A 105 -7.31 -2.26 -3.81
C TRP A 105 -6.64 -2.00 -5.15
N SER A 106 -7.07 -2.71 -6.19
CA SER A 106 -6.46 -2.62 -7.50
C SER A 106 -6.25 -1.18 -7.97
N LEU A 107 -5.15 -0.96 -8.64
CA LEU A 107 -4.79 0.31 -9.29
C LEU A 107 -5.93 0.77 -10.20
N GLN A 108 -6.76 1.66 -9.70
CA GLN A 108 -7.82 2.26 -10.50
C GLN A 108 -7.35 3.62 -10.99
N PRO A 109 -7.46 3.87 -12.29
CA PRO A 109 -7.23 5.21 -12.79
C PRO A 109 -8.25 6.16 -12.17
N MET A 110 -7.78 7.24 -11.60
CA MET A 110 -8.62 8.28 -11.01
C MET A 110 -8.68 9.47 -11.95
N VAL A 111 -9.88 9.97 -12.21
CA VAL A 111 -10.07 11.18 -13.00
C VAL A 111 -9.98 12.38 -12.07
N ASN A 112 -8.96 13.18 -12.23
CA ASN A 112 -8.85 14.47 -11.58
C ASN A 112 -9.59 15.51 -12.42
N LEU A 113 -10.83 15.84 -12.03
CA LEU A 113 -11.69 16.78 -12.78
C LEU A 113 -11.13 18.19 -12.80
N GLN A 114 -10.43 18.59 -11.76
CA GLN A 114 -9.86 19.94 -11.64
C GLN A 114 -8.64 20.11 -12.55
N ALA A 115 -7.76 19.11 -12.60
CA ALA A 115 -6.57 19.12 -13.46
C ALA A 115 -6.86 18.60 -14.88
N GLN A 116 -8.03 17.99 -15.11
CA GLN A 116 -8.41 17.30 -16.36
C GLN A 116 -7.40 16.21 -16.76
N THR A 117 -6.86 15.51 -15.77
CA THR A 117 -5.88 14.44 -15.96
C THR A 117 -6.42 13.11 -15.49
N LEU A 118 -5.88 12.05 -16.09
CA LEU A 118 -6.02 10.68 -15.59
C LEU A 118 -4.80 10.37 -14.73
N GLU A 119 -5.02 10.07 -13.47
CA GLU A 119 -3.95 9.81 -12.51
C GLU A 119 -4.00 8.35 -12.05
N ASN A 120 -2.83 7.76 -11.88
CA ASN A 120 -2.69 6.46 -11.24
C ASN A 120 -2.32 6.69 -9.77
N THR A 121 -3.14 6.14 -8.86
CA THR A 121 -2.96 6.33 -7.41
C THR A 121 -1.96 5.35 -6.79
N GLY A 122 -1.23 4.59 -7.60
CA GLY A 122 -0.27 3.60 -7.10
C GLY A 122 -0.93 2.40 -6.41
N GLN A 123 -0.16 1.65 -5.64
CA GLN A 123 -0.67 0.55 -4.84
C GLN A 123 -1.43 1.08 -3.63
N ASN A 124 -2.64 0.55 -3.46
CA ASN A 124 -3.50 0.90 -2.35
C ASN A 124 -3.97 -0.37 -1.64
N TYR A 125 -4.16 -0.28 -0.35
CA TYR A 125 -4.55 -1.38 0.51
C TYR A 125 -5.72 -1.00 1.38
N ILE A 126 -6.56 -1.97 1.68
CA ILE A 126 -7.67 -1.81 2.62
C ILE A 126 -7.63 -2.91 3.67
N ILE A 127 -7.83 -2.53 4.92
CA ILE A 127 -8.03 -3.45 6.04
C ILE A 127 -9.43 -3.26 6.57
N HIS A 128 -10.15 -4.35 6.74
CA HIS A 128 -11.43 -4.39 7.44
C HIS A 128 -11.26 -4.95 8.84
N PHE A 129 -12.07 -4.47 9.78
CA PHE A 129 -12.07 -4.90 11.17
C PHE A 129 -13.43 -5.55 11.51
N PRO A 130 -13.67 -6.81 11.09
CA PRO A 130 -14.97 -7.46 11.27
C PRO A 130 -15.36 -7.64 12.74
N PHE A 131 -14.36 -7.75 13.63
CA PHE A 131 -14.58 -7.92 15.07
C PHE A 131 -15.05 -6.63 15.78
N LEU A 132 -14.97 -5.46 15.14
CA LEU A 132 -15.40 -4.19 15.74
C LEU A 132 -16.84 -3.77 15.38
N GLY A 133 -17.43 -4.37 14.35
CA GLY A 133 -18.73 -3.91 13.85
C GLY A 133 -19.75 -5.01 13.56
N GLY A 134 -19.36 -6.26 13.66
CA GLY A 134 -20.22 -7.40 13.34
C GLY A 134 -20.34 -7.70 11.84
N ASP A 135 -21.28 -8.61 11.50
CA ASP A 135 -21.35 -9.20 10.14
C ASP A 135 -21.77 -8.20 9.05
N LYS A 136 -22.46 -7.13 9.40
CA LYS A 136 -23.04 -6.21 8.43
C LYS A 136 -22.32 -4.87 8.32
N LEU A 137 -21.74 -4.40 9.42
CA LEU A 137 -21.10 -3.09 9.47
C LEU A 137 -19.69 -3.29 9.97
N GLN A 138 -18.70 -2.95 9.16
CA GLN A 138 -17.29 -3.17 9.45
C GLN A 138 -16.51 -1.87 9.30
N PRO A 139 -15.79 -1.43 10.32
CA PRO A 139 -14.81 -0.36 10.14
C PRO A 139 -13.73 -0.79 9.17
N PHE A 140 -13.21 0.17 8.41
CA PHE A 140 -12.09 -0.06 7.52
C PHE A 140 -11.07 1.09 7.60
N VAL A 141 -9.84 0.77 7.25
CA VAL A 141 -8.76 1.72 6.96
C VAL A 141 -8.22 1.42 5.58
N TYR A 142 -8.11 2.45 4.78
CA TYR A 142 -7.55 2.43 3.44
C TYR A 142 -6.31 3.30 3.43
N TRP A 143 -5.25 2.83 2.80
CA TRP A 143 -4.03 3.62 2.61
C TRP A 143 -3.34 3.31 1.29
N GLY A 144 -2.54 4.24 0.87
CA GLY A 144 -1.70 4.29 -0.30
C GLY A 144 -1.06 5.67 -0.32
N ILE A 145 -1.06 6.35 -1.44
CA ILE A 145 -0.75 7.78 -1.50
C ILE A 145 -1.80 8.58 -0.71
N HIS A 146 -3.04 8.09 -0.70
CA HIS A 146 -4.14 8.67 0.05
C HIS A 146 -4.46 7.80 1.27
N GLY A 147 -4.98 8.41 2.33
CA GLY A 147 -5.42 7.69 3.52
C GLY A 147 -6.87 7.98 3.84
N MET A 148 -7.64 6.96 4.18
CA MET A 148 -9.05 7.07 4.52
C MET A 148 -9.43 6.06 5.61
N ALA A 149 -10.38 6.43 6.45
CA ALA A 149 -11.02 5.53 7.39
C ALA A 149 -12.53 5.70 7.32
N GLY A 150 -13.27 4.64 7.55
CA GLY A 150 -14.72 4.68 7.43
C GLY A 150 -15.42 3.40 7.82
N LEU A 151 -16.62 3.24 7.31
CA LEU A 151 -17.51 2.11 7.57
C LEU A 151 -17.93 1.47 6.25
N THR A 152 -17.85 0.16 6.20
CA THR A 152 -18.35 -0.68 5.12
C THR A 152 -19.62 -1.39 5.57
N TYR A 153 -20.67 -1.29 4.79
CA TYR A 153 -21.93 -2.02 4.99
C TYR A 153 -22.06 -3.16 3.99
N LYS A 154 -22.21 -4.40 4.49
CA LYS A 154 -22.47 -5.58 3.66
C LYS A 154 -23.96 -5.71 3.39
N MET A 155 -24.33 -5.67 2.13
CA MET A 155 -25.70 -5.88 1.65
C MET A 155 -26.03 -7.37 1.55
N LYS A 156 -27.32 -7.71 1.51
CA LYS A 156 -27.81 -9.10 1.37
C LYS A 156 -27.31 -9.82 0.10
N SER A 157 -26.96 -9.06 -0.94
CA SER A 157 -26.49 -9.57 -2.24
C SER A 157 -24.96 -9.77 -2.30
N GLU A 158 -24.27 -9.83 -1.17
CA GLU A 158 -22.80 -9.84 -1.08
C GLU A 158 -22.12 -8.63 -1.70
N LYS A 159 -22.86 -7.59 -1.95
CA LYS A 159 -22.32 -6.27 -2.35
C LYS A 159 -21.97 -5.47 -1.10
N TYR A 160 -21.00 -4.59 -1.26
CA TYR A 160 -20.53 -3.74 -0.17
C TYR A 160 -20.68 -2.29 -0.58
N ILE A 161 -21.06 -1.47 0.40
CA ILE A 161 -21.04 -0.01 0.28
C ILE A 161 -20.12 0.50 1.38
N SER A 162 -19.09 1.24 1.01
CA SER A 162 -18.15 1.84 1.95
C SER A 162 -18.27 3.35 1.91
N VAL A 163 -18.28 3.96 3.08
CA VAL A 163 -18.27 5.42 3.24
C VAL A 163 -17.15 5.77 4.21
N GLY A 164 -16.29 6.68 3.81
CA GLY A 164 -15.15 7.06 4.63
C GLY A 164 -14.77 8.51 4.47
N LEU A 165 -14.01 8.99 5.44
CA LEU A 165 -13.36 10.30 5.43
C LEU A 165 -11.86 10.10 5.39
N GLY A 166 -11.18 10.90 4.59
CA GLY A 166 -9.75 10.74 4.42
C GLY A 166 -9.06 12.00 3.95
N ARG A 167 -7.77 11.84 3.72
CA ARG A 167 -6.92 12.90 3.19
C ARG A 167 -6.39 12.47 1.83
N VAL A 168 -6.51 13.35 0.86
CA VAL A 168 -5.98 13.19 -0.49
C VAL A 168 -4.77 14.09 -0.65
N VAL A 169 -3.69 13.54 -1.15
CA VAL A 169 -2.53 14.34 -1.54
C VAL A 169 -2.88 15.05 -2.85
N ASN A 170 -3.00 16.36 -2.79
CA ASN A 170 -3.41 17.18 -3.94
C ASN A 170 -2.23 17.53 -4.85
N ARG A 171 -1.02 17.62 -4.31
CA ARG A 171 0.21 17.89 -5.07
C ARG A 171 1.40 17.20 -4.41
N ILE A 172 2.13 16.42 -5.18
CA ILE A 172 3.47 15.97 -4.83
C ILE A 172 4.46 16.92 -5.53
N ARG A 173 5.12 17.76 -4.77
CA ARG A 173 6.23 18.57 -5.32
C ARG A 173 7.54 17.87 -5.01
N SER A 174 8.31 17.60 -6.04
CA SER A 174 9.62 16.96 -5.96
C SER A 174 10.76 17.87 -5.49
N GLU A 175 10.49 19.10 -5.08
CA GLU A 175 11.50 20.04 -4.58
C GLU A 175 11.18 20.49 -3.15
N ILE A 176 12.13 20.27 -2.33
CA ILE A 176 12.53 20.67 -0.98
C ILE A 176 11.82 21.88 -0.33
N ARG A 177 10.65 22.28 -0.72
CA ARG A 177 9.88 23.31 -0.02
C ARG A 177 8.39 23.11 -0.09
N GLU A 178 7.85 23.09 1.12
CA GLU A 178 6.46 23.30 1.50
C GLU A 178 5.55 22.08 1.52
N THR A 179 5.17 21.86 2.74
CA THR A 179 4.14 20.96 3.24
C THR A 179 2.87 21.05 2.45
N ASP A 180 2.48 19.96 2.06
CA ASP A 180 1.43 19.55 1.22
C ASP A 180 0.06 19.87 1.75
N PHE A 181 -0.75 20.36 0.88
CA PHE A 181 -2.16 20.55 1.14
C PHE A 181 -2.86 19.19 1.12
N LEU A 182 -3.15 18.71 2.31
CA LEU A 182 -4.05 17.58 2.50
C LEU A 182 -5.48 18.10 2.50
N GLU A 183 -6.22 17.80 1.46
CA GLU A 183 -7.65 18.12 1.42
C GLU A 183 -8.46 16.95 1.98
N ASN A 184 -9.47 17.26 2.79
CA ASN A 184 -10.41 16.27 3.26
C ASN A 184 -11.40 15.96 2.12
N THR A 185 -11.50 14.71 1.75
CA THR A 185 -12.39 14.25 0.69
C THR A 185 -13.27 13.11 1.18
N ILE A 186 -14.51 13.10 0.72
CA ILE A 186 -15.46 12.01 0.97
C ILE A 186 -15.43 11.10 -0.25
N PHE A 187 -15.15 9.82 -0.03
CA PHE A 187 -15.17 8.79 -1.06
C PHE A 187 -16.36 7.87 -0.87
N PHE A 188 -16.98 7.52 -1.98
CA PHE A 188 -18.02 6.48 -2.05
C PHE A 188 -17.51 5.36 -2.96
N THR A 189 -17.63 4.13 -2.49
CA THR A 189 -17.28 2.92 -3.28
C THR A 189 -18.42 1.92 -3.26
#